data_4baf2dfd77ffa37b63329984578a99bd
#
_entry.id   4baf2dfd77ffa37b63329984578a99bd
#
_cell.length_a   1.000
_cell.length_b   1.000
_cell.length_c   1.000
_cell.angle_alpha   90.00
_cell.angle_beta   90.00
_cell.angle_gamma   90.00
#
_symmetry.space_group_name_H-M   'P 1'
#
loop_
_entity.id
_entity.type
_entity.pdbx_description
1 polymer ?
#
loop_
_entity_poly.entity_id
_entity_poly.type
_entity_poly.pdbx_seq_one_letter_code
_entity_poly.pdbx_strand_id
1 'polypeptide(L)'
;MFADPWNPSASEIRAWAYAPDADEPCQDWDLSLSWAGHELDYLEFIADQDCPKREFFLHVIYFMVGDAVRNGFRSVPQAIVRGFVERAANTDSLPLRVWYSRAHDLLRNPSEFEYASWCGGGLARTP
;
A
#
# COMPACT_ATOMS: atom_id res chain seq x y z
N MET A 1 14.12 -11.26 13.93
CA MET A 1 13.22 -10.13 14.11
C MET A 1 11.74 -10.55 14.07
N PHE A 2 11.34 -11.34 13.07
CA PHE A 2 9.94 -11.76 12.94
C PHE A 2 9.77 -13.17 13.45
N ALA A 3 8.79 -13.36 14.34
CA ALA A 3 8.44 -14.70 14.81
C ALA A 3 7.81 -15.50 13.67
N ASP A 4 6.96 -14.84 12.87
CA ASP A 4 6.36 -15.42 11.67
C ASP A 4 6.26 -14.33 10.61
N PRO A 5 7.17 -14.32 9.62
CA PRO A 5 7.15 -13.27 8.59
C PRO A 5 5.85 -13.21 7.77
N TRP A 6 5.14 -14.34 7.70
CA TRP A 6 3.89 -14.40 6.94
C TRP A 6 2.70 -13.83 7.72
N ASN A 7 2.88 -13.64 9.03
CA ASN A 7 1.84 -13.08 9.88
C ASN A 7 2.47 -12.18 10.95
N PRO A 8 3.11 -11.07 10.54
CA PRO A 8 3.81 -10.20 11.48
C PRO A 8 2.83 -9.42 12.35
N SER A 9 3.26 -9.08 13.56
CA SER A 9 2.51 -8.19 14.43
C SER A 9 2.70 -6.74 14.01
N ALA A 10 1.81 -5.85 14.49
CA ALA A 10 1.92 -4.42 14.23
C ALA A 10 3.25 -3.86 14.73
N SER A 11 3.71 -4.28 15.91
CA SER A 11 4.97 -3.80 16.46
C SER A 11 6.18 -4.29 15.65
N GLU A 12 6.12 -5.50 15.13
CA GLU A 12 7.19 -6.04 14.27
C GLU A 12 7.28 -5.25 12.96
N ILE A 13 6.14 -4.94 12.35
CA ILE A 13 6.09 -4.15 11.12
C ILE A 13 6.66 -2.77 11.38
N ARG A 14 6.26 -2.13 12.48
CA ARG A 14 6.74 -0.79 12.84
C ARG A 14 8.25 -0.78 13.07
N ALA A 15 8.77 -1.76 13.79
CA ALA A 15 10.20 -1.86 14.03
C ALA A 15 10.97 -1.98 12.71
N TRP A 16 10.46 -2.79 11.79
CA TRP A 16 11.08 -2.94 10.48
C TRP A 16 10.99 -1.65 9.65
N ALA A 17 9.86 -0.96 9.74
CA ALA A 17 9.63 0.27 8.97
C ALA A 17 10.68 1.34 9.27
N TYR A 18 11.20 1.36 10.50
CA TYR A 18 12.18 2.35 10.92
C TYR A 18 13.60 1.82 11.01
N ALA A 19 13.85 0.63 10.48
CA ALA A 19 15.18 0.03 10.42
C ALA A 19 15.72 0.16 8.99
N PRO A 20 16.51 1.21 8.68
CA PRO A 20 16.87 1.54 7.29
C PRO A 20 17.65 0.44 6.58
N ASP A 21 18.43 -0.35 7.31
CA ASP A 21 19.26 -1.39 6.72
C ASP A 21 18.61 -2.78 6.75
N ALA A 22 17.38 -2.89 7.24
CA ALA A 22 16.70 -4.18 7.32
C ALA A 22 16.13 -4.57 5.97
N ASP A 23 16.44 -5.80 5.54
CA ASP A 23 15.88 -6.38 4.33
C ASP A 23 14.49 -6.96 4.60
N GLU A 24 13.74 -7.20 3.52
CA GLU A 24 12.47 -7.89 3.64
C GLU A 24 12.72 -9.29 4.23
N PRO A 25 11.87 -9.72 5.19
CA PRO A 25 12.10 -10.98 5.89
C PRO A 25 11.91 -12.22 5.02
N CYS A 26 11.21 -12.10 3.90
CA CYS A 26 11.01 -13.22 2.99
C CYS A 26 10.63 -12.68 1.61
N GLN A 27 10.72 -13.56 0.62
CA GLN A 27 10.34 -13.20 -0.74
C GLN A 27 8.84 -12.86 -0.80
N ASP A 28 8.51 -11.85 -1.57
CA ASP A 28 7.12 -11.40 -1.76
C ASP A 28 6.43 -11.00 -0.45
N TRP A 29 7.19 -10.44 0.46
CA TRP A 29 6.63 -10.01 1.75
C TRP A 29 5.59 -8.91 1.57
N ASP A 30 5.75 -8.06 0.56
CA ASP A 30 4.76 -7.04 0.22
C ASP A 30 3.38 -7.64 -0.04
N LEU A 31 3.33 -8.82 -0.66
CA LEU A 31 2.07 -9.51 -0.92
C LEU A 31 1.42 -9.99 0.37
N SER A 32 2.22 -10.48 1.31
CA SER A 32 1.68 -10.96 2.58
C SER A 32 1.16 -9.83 3.47
N LEU A 33 1.60 -8.60 3.24
CA LEU A 33 1.11 -7.43 3.96
C LEU A 33 -0.21 -6.90 3.38
N SER A 34 -0.58 -7.32 2.17
CA SER A 34 -1.76 -6.84 1.47
C SER A 34 -3.02 -7.30 2.21
N TRP A 35 -3.82 -6.32 2.64
CA TRP A 35 -5.08 -6.55 3.36
C TRP A 35 -4.93 -7.42 4.60
N ALA A 36 -3.81 -7.28 5.31
CA ALA A 36 -3.48 -8.10 6.47
C ALA A 36 -3.98 -7.50 7.81
N GLY A 37 -4.68 -6.36 7.76
CA GLY A 37 -5.20 -5.74 8.96
C GLY A 37 -4.36 -4.59 9.50
N HIS A 38 -3.27 -4.23 8.82
CA HIS A 38 -2.36 -3.18 9.26
C HIS A 38 -2.36 -1.97 8.31
N GLU A 39 -3.40 -1.83 7.51
CA GLU A 39 -3.46 -0.85 6.43
C GLU A 39 -3.30 0.59 6.90
N LEU A 40 -3.88 0.93 8.04
CA LEU A 40 -3.77 2.29 8.56
C LEU A 40 -2.35 2.63 9.00
N ASP A 41 -1.61 1.63 9.47
CA ASP A 41 -0.21 1.83 9.82
C ASP A 41 0.63 2.14 8.58
N TYR A 42 0.30 1.51 7.45
CA TYR A 42 1.03 1.79 6.20
C TYR A 42 0.85 3.24 5.78
N LEU A 43 -0.36 3.78 5.90
CA LEU A 43 -0.60 5.19 5.59
C LEU A 43 0.23 6.11 6.49
N GLU A 44 0.34 5.76 7.77
CA GLU A 44 1.13 6.51 8.73
C GLU A 44 2.62 6.51 8.36
N PHE A 45 3.16 5.34 7.98
CA PHE A 45 4.57 5.23 7.57
C PHE A 45 4.85 6.07 6.33
N ILE A 46 3.93 6.07 5.37
CA ILE A 46 4.10 6.85 4.14
C ILE A 46 4.04 8.35 4.44
N ALA A 47 3.16 8.76 5.35
CA ALA A 47 3.03 10.17 5.72
C ALA A 47 4.23 10.70 6.49
N ASP A 48 4.99 9.83 7.13
CA ASP A 48 6.17 10.23 7.90
C ASP A 48 7.37 10.37 6.96
N GLN A 49 7.81 11.61 6.78
CA GLN A 49 8.94 11.92 5.89
C GLN A 49 10.25 11.27 6.35
N ASP A 50 10.35 10.92 7.61
CA ASP A 50 11.55 10.31 8.17
C ASP A 50 11.52 8.79 8.14
N CYS A 51 10.43 8.18 7.70
CA CYS A 51 10.35 6.72 7.61
C CYS A 51 11.20 6.22 6.44
N PRO A 52 12.25 5.43 6.71
CA PRO A 52 13.14 4.97 5.64
C PRO A 52 12.51 3.97 4.67
N LYS A 53 11.37 3.41 5.02
CA LYS A 53 10.69 2.41 4.20
C LYS A 53 9.43 2.95 3.52
N ARG A 54 9.30 4.28 3.40
CA ARG A 54 8.12 4.92 2.80
C ARG A 54 7.78 4.34 1.44
N GLU A 55 8.79 4.21 0.57
CA GLU A 55 8.56 3.75 -0.79
C GLU A 55 8.08 2.31 -0.82
N PHE A 56 8.57 1.48 0.07
CA PHE A 56 8.09 0.11 0.19
C PHE A 56 6.58 0.08 0.52
N PHE A 57 6.17 0.84 1.53
CA PHE A 57 4.75 0.85 1.91
C PHE A 57 3.87 1.52 0.87
N LEU A 58 4.39 2.53 0.18
CA LEU A 58 3.67 3.13 -0.93
C LEU A 58 3.41 2.09 -2.02
N HIS A 59 4.41 1.27 -2.33
CA HIS A 59 4.25 0.19 -3.28
C HIS A 59 3.18 -0.81 -2.82
N VAL A 60 3.18 -1.14 -1.53
CA VAL A 60 2.19 -2.06 -0.97
C VAL A 60 0.77 -1.55 -1.18
N ILE A 61 0.50 -0.28 -0.85
CA ILE A 61 -0.87 0.24 -0.98
C ILE A 61 -1.31 0.39 -2.44
N TYR A 62 -0.39 0.67 -3.36
CA TYR A 62 -0.71 0.64 -4.78
C TYR A 62 -1.10 -0.77 -5.21
N PHE A 63 -0.31 -1.76 -4.81
CA PHE A 63 -0.62 -3.15 -5.13
C PHE A 63 -1.97 -3.58 -4.57
N MET A 64 -2.27 -3.20 -3.33
CA MET A 64 -3.52 -3.58 -2.67
C MET A 64 -4.74 -3.14 -3.48
N VAL A 65 -4.76 -1.89 -3.90
CA VAL A 65 -5.88 -1.36 -4.69
C VAL A 65 -5.90 -1.97 -6.08
N GLY A 66 -4.75 -2.02 -6.75
CA GLY A 66 -4.66 -2.55 -8.10
C GLY A 66 -5.06 -4.01 -8.19
N ASP A 67 -4.62 -4.82 -7.23
CA ASP A 67 -4.97 -6.23 -7.23
C ASP A 67 -6.47 -6.45 -6.99
N ALA A 68 -7.06 -5.66 -6.10
CA ALA A 68 -8.50 -5.74 -5.85
C ALA A 68 -9.30 -5.40 -7.10
N VAL A 69 -8.89 -4.35 -7.82
CA VAL A 69 -9.55 -3.97 -9.07
C VAL A 69 -9.37 -5.04 -10.15
N ARG A 70 -8.14 -5.54 -10.29
CA ARG A 70 -7.81 -6.54 -11.31
C ARG A 70 -8.62 -7.81 -11.17
N ASN A 71 -8.89 -8.25 -9.93
CA ASN A 71 -9.67 -9.47 -9.70
C ASN A 71 -11.16 -9.22 -9.54
N GLY A 72 -11.64 -8.01 -9.84
CA GLY A 72 -13.05 -7.67 -9.78
C GLY A 72 -13.61 -7.64 -8.37
N PHE A 73 -12.79 -7.27 -7.40
CA PHE A 73 -13.17 -7.19 -5.99
C PHE A 73 -13.60 -8.52 -5.39
N ARG A 74 -13.06 -9.62 -5.93
CA ARG A 74 -13.37 -10.97 -5.41
C ARG A 74 -12.70 -11.23 -4.08
N SER A 75 -11.45 -10.75 -3.92
CA SER A 75 -10.69 -10.95 -2.69
C SER A 75 -11.07 -9.96 -1.62
N VAL A 76 -11.40 -8.72 -2.00
CA VAL A 76 -11.77 -7.65 -1.07
C VAL A 76 -12.93 -6.88 -1.67
N PRO A 77 -14.06 -6.77 -0.97
CA PRO A 77 -15.22 -6.03 -1.48
C PRO A 77 -14.88 -4.57 -1.81
N GLN A 78 -15.50 -4.06 -2.86
CA GLN A 78 -15.26 -2.69 -3.31
C GLN A 78 -15.47 -1.66 -2.20
N ALA A 79 -16.46 -1.86 -1.34
CA ALA A 79 -16.74 -0.94 -0.24
C ALA A 79 -15.56 -0.86 0.74
N ILE A 80 -14.88 -1.99 0.97
CA ILE A 80 -13.70 -2.02 1.86
C ILE A 80 -12.55 -1.27 1.21
N VAL A 81 -12.33 -1.47 -0.09
CA VAL A 81 -11.27 -0.77 -0.82
C VAL A 81 -11.53 0.73 -0.80
N ARG A 82 -12.77 1.17 -1.08
CA ARG A 82 -13.13 2.59 -1.03
C ARG A 82 -12.92 3.17 0.36
N GLY A 83 -13.32 2.45 1.39
CA GLY A 83 -13.16 2.92 2.77
C GLY A 83 -11.69 3.14 3.12
N PHE A 84 -10.83 2.24 2.67
CA PHE A 84 -9.40 2.40 2.88
C PHE A 84 -8.85 3.63 2.15
N VAL A 85 -9.19 3.78 0.88
CA VAL A 85 -8.72 4.92 0.08
C VAL A 85 -9.18 6.25 0.71
N GLU A 86 -10.42 6.32 1.18
CA GLU A 86 -10.96 7.54 1.80
C GLU A 86 -10.23 7.94 3.08
N ARG A 87 -9.52 7.00 3.73
CA ARG A 87 -8.72 7.35 4.92
C ARG A 87 -7.59 8.32 4.58
N ALA A 88 -7.19 8.43 3.32
CA ALA A 88 -6.14 9.35 2.88
C ALA A 88 -6.70 10.65 2.29
N ALA A 89 -8.01 10.89 2.35
CA ALA A 89 -8.65 12.01 1.66
C ALA A 89 -8.11 13.38 2.07
N ASN A 90 -7.73 13.54 3.33
CA ASN A 90 -7.29 14.84 3.88
C ASN A 90 -5.81 14.85 4.24
N THR A 91 -5.02 13.97 3.67
CA THR A 91 -3.59 13.88 3.98
C THR A 91 -2.81 15.09 3.45
N ASP A 92 -1.79 15.50 4.18
CA ASP A 92 -0.82 16.51 3.72
C ASP A 92 0.36 15.88 2.99
N SER A 93 0.48 14.56 3.01
CA SER A 93 1.57 13.85 2.36
C SER A 93 1.38 13.87 0.85
N LEU A 94 2.37 14.39 0.10
CA LEU A 94 2.27 14.43 -1.36
C LEU A 94 2.13 13.04 -1.97
N PRO A 95 2.96 12.03 -1.59
CA PRO A 95 2.79 10.69 -2.15
C PRO A 95 1.40 10.11 -1.91
N LEU A 96 0.85 10.34 -0.72
CA LEU A 96 -0.50 9.84 -0.41
C LEU A 96 -1.58 10.61 -1.17
N ARG A 97 -1.40 11.91 -1.39
CA ARG A 97 -2.35 12.67 -2.18
C ARG A 97 -2.39 12.19 -3.63
N VAL A 98 -1.23 11.91 -4.20
CA VAL A 98 -1.15 11.38 -5.56
C VAL A 98 -1.82 10.01 -5.63
N TRP A 99 -1.50 9.12 -4.68
CA TRP A 99 -2.11 7.80 -4.61
C TRP A 99 -3.63 7.90 -4.44
N TYR A 100 -4.09 8.75 -3.52
CA TYR A 100 -5.52 8.94 -3.28
C TYR A 100 -6.25 9.35 -4.57
N SER A 101 -5.71 10.33 -5.28
CA SER A 101 -6.31 10.83 -6.51
C SER A 101 -6.38 9.73 -7.57
N ARG A 102 -5.30 8.99 -7.76
CA ARG A 102 -5.26 7.90 -8.73
C ARG A 102 -6.21 6.76 -8.34
N ALA A 103 -6.21 6.39 -7.08
CA ALA A 103 -7.07 5.32 -6.59
C ALA A 103 -8.55 5.71 -6.68
N HIS A 104 -8.87 6.94 -6.33
CA HIS A 104 -10.24 7.45 -6.43
C HIS A 104 -10.74 7.39 -7.86
N ASP A 105 -9.93 7.84 -8.81
CA ASP A 105 -10.28 7.80 -10.23
C ASP A 105 -10.44 6.37 -10.74
N LEU A 106 -9.52 5.49 -10.34
CA LEU A 106 -9.58 4.09 -10.74
C LEU A 106 -10.84 3.41 -10.23
N LEU A 107 -11.24 3.69 -8.99
CA LEU A 107 -12.43 3.08 -8.40
C LEU A 107 -13.72 3.60 -9.07
N ARG A 108 -13.68 4.78 -9.66
CA ARG A 108 -14.80 5.30 -10.45
C ARG A 108 -14.89 4.63 -11.80
N ASN A 109 -13.77 4.17 -12.35
CA ASN A 109 -13.69 3.57 -13.68
C ASN A 109 -12.81 2.31 -13.64
N PRO A 110 -13.24 1.25 -12.92
CA PRO A 110 -12.39 0.05 -12.77
C PRO A 110 -12.01 -0.63 -14.07
N SER A 111 -12.85 -0.49 -15.10
CA SER A 111 -12.60 -1.10 -16.41
C SER A 111 -11.40 -0.48 -17.12
N GLU A 112 -10.94 0.68 -16.70
CA GLU A 112 -9.78 1.35 -17.29
C GLU A 112 -8.46 0.92 -16.65
N PHE A 113 -8.49 -0.07 -15.76
CA PHE A 113 -7.29 -0.53 -15.08
C PHE A 113 -6.27 -1.09 -16.05
N GLU A 114 -5.04 -0.61 -15.94
CA GLU A 114 -3.90 -1.07 -16.71
C GLU A 114 -2.75 -1.32 -15.74
N TYR A 115 -2.38 -2.59 -15.61
CA TYR A 115 -1.37 -2.98 -14.62
C TYR A 115 -0.04 -2.24 -14.80
N ALA A 116 0.40 -2.10 -16.05
CA ALA A 116 1.69 -1.45 -16.33
C ALA A 116 1.70 0.02 -15.89
N SER A 117 0.57 0.71 -16.02
CA SER A 117 0.46 2.10 -15.57
C SER A 117 0.28 2.23 -14.07
N TRP A 118 -0.28 1.21 -13.45
CA TRP A 118 -0.65 1.27 -12.03
C TRP A 118 0.45 0.76 -11.12
N CYS A 119 0.88 -0.49 -11.31
CA CYS A 119 1.83 -1.15 -10.43
C CYS A 119 3.23 -1.27 -11.02
N GLY A 120 3.39 -0.93 -12.29
CA GLY A 120 4.66 -1.09 -12.99
C GLY A 120 5.61 0.06 -12.77
N GLY A 121 6.44 0.32 -13.77
CA GLY A 121 7.48 1.31 -13.67
C GLY A 121 7.02 2.72 -13.33
N GLY A 122 5.75 3.03 -13.59
CA GLY A 122 5.22 4.35 -13.29
C GLY A 122 5.20 4.68 -11.80
N LEU A 123 4.98 3.68 -10.97
CA LEU A 123 4.88 3.88 -9.53
C LEU A 123 6.15 4.47 -8.94
N ALA A 124 7.28 3.88 -9.25
CA ALA A 124 8.55 4.28 -8.66
C ALA A 124 8.96 5.71 -9.05
N ARG A 125 8.39 6.22 -10.11
CA ARG A 125 8.75 7.54 -10.63
C ARG A 125 7.68 8.58 -10.36
N THR A 126 6.57 8.19 -9.81
CA THR A 126 5.52 9.12 -9.48
C THR A 126 5.92 9.89 -8.23
N PRO A 127 6.04 11.18 -8.31
CA PRO A 127 6.41 11.98 -7.16
C PRO A 127 5.32 12.01 -6.12
#